data_63f6899cae3b97a318ee31f8392d7c42
#
_entry.id   63f6899cae3b97a318ee31f8392d7c42
#
_cell.length_a   1.000
_cell.length_b   1.000
_cell.length_c   1.000
_cell.angle_alpha   90.00
_cell.angle_beta   90.00
_cell.angle_gamma   90.00
#
_symmetry.space_group_name_H-M   'P 1'
#
loop_
_entity.id
_entity.type
_entity.pdbx_description
1 polymer ?
#
loop_
_entity_poly.entity_id
_entity_poly.type
_entity_poly.pdbx_seq_one_letter_code
_entity_poly.pdbx_strand_id
1 'polypeptide(L)'
;MTGNYTEIVEIVAPDKAAAGSLVSVEVRIKNTWSTNVHIYCVGVLDSQTRFIDWPDAWVSPGQIQSFYGSFAMPSQNVIINAYSYYEAVDGLIYFDDQKSKAVGLTELRSDVSQFQIVDYVKV
;
A
#
# COMPACT_ATOMS: atom_id res chain seq x y z
N MET A 1 4.20 5.95 14.07
CA MET A 1 5.55 5.72 14.61
C MET A 1 6.55 5.68 13.48
N THR A 2 7.63 6.41 13.63
CA THR A 2 8.68 6.41 12.61
C THR A 2 9.75 5.41 12.96
N GLY A 3 10.46 4.92 11.94
CA GLY A 3 11.63 4.09 12.13
C GLY A 3 12.86 4.93 12.50
N ASN A 4 14.00 4.27 12.59
CA ASN A 4 15.26 4.93 12.91
C ASN A 4 15.88 5.66 11.73
N TYR A 5 15.67 5.17 10.51
CA TYR A 5 16.30 5.68 9.31
C TYR A 5 15.29 6.12 8.26
N THR A 6 14.06 5.66 8.36
CA THR A 6 13.02 5.90 7.38
C THR A 6 11.70 6.22 8.06
N GLU A 7 10.82 6.86 7.32
CA GLU A 7 9.45 7.08 7.75
C GLU A 7 8.53 6.84 6.57
N ILE A 8 7.56 5.94 6.72
CA ILE A 8 6.49 5.81 5.71
C ILE A 8 5.55 6.98 5.95
N VAL A 9 5.65 8.01 5.11
CA VAL A 9 4.87 9.24 5.33
C VAL A 9 3.44 9.09 4.87
N GLU A 10 3.21 8.24 3.87
CA GLU A 10 1.86 8.09 3.33
C GLU A 10 1.73 6.82 2.52
N ILE A 11 0.56 6.18 2.59
CA ILE A 11 0.12 5.15 1.64
C ILE A 11 -1.00 5.81 0.82
N VAL A 12 -0.76 6.00 -0.48
CA VAL A 12 -1.75 6.60 -1.38
C VAL A 12 -2.49 5.45 -2.05
N ALA A 13 -3.77 5.34 -1.75
CA ALA A 13 -4.65 4.32 -2.30
C ALA A 13 -6.09 4.81 -2.15
N PRO A 14 -7.04 4.32 -2.95
CA PRO A 14 -8.43 4.72 -2.78
C PRO A 14 -8.98 4.23 -1.44
N ASP A 15 -9.94 4.95 -0.89
CA ASP A 15 -10.59 4.56 0.36
C ASP A 15 -11.51 3.35 0.14
N LYS A 16 -12.03 3.20 -1.08
CA LYS A 16 -12.96 2.12 -1.45
C LYS A 16 -12.69 1.66 -2.86
N ALA A 17 -12.98 0.40 -3.14
CA ALA A 17 -12.85 -0.17 -4.47
C ALA A 17 -13.86 -1.29 -4.67
N ALA A 18 -14.30 -1.48 -5.90
CA ALA A 18 -15.22 -2.57 -6.25
C ALA A 18 -14.44 -3.88 -6.40
N ALA A 19 -15.09 -5.00 -6.07
CA ALA A 19 -14.49 -6.32 -6.24
C ALA A 19 -14.05 -6.50 -7.70
N GLY A 20 -12.85 -7.04 -7.89
CA GLY A 20 -12.27 -7.29 -9.21
C GLY A 20 -11.59 -6.10 -9.85
N SER A 21 -11.74 -4.88 -9.32
CA SER A 21 -11.09 -3.71 -9.88
C SER A 21 -9.61 -3.69 -9.49
N LEU A 22 -8.80 -3.05 -10.32
CA LEU A 22 -7.39 -2.87 -10.03
C LEU A 22 -7.21 -1.71 -9.05
N VAL A 23 -6.52 -1.98 -7.94
CA VAL A 23 -6.20 -0.96 -6.94
C VAL A 23 -4.72 -0.62 -7.09
N SER A 24 -4.42 0.63 -7.43
CA SER A 24 -3.05 1.12 -7.53
C SER A 24 -2.64 1.73 -6.19
N VAL A 25 -1.43 1.41 -5.75
CA VAL A 25 -0.92 1.83 -4.45
C VAL A 25 0.44 2.50 -4.63
N GLU A 26 0.61 3.64 -3.96
CA GLU A 26 1.90 4.31 -3.87
C GLU A 26 2.27 4.40 -2.39
N VAL A 27 3.46 3.93 -2.05
CA VAL A 27 4.00 4.04 -0.69
C VAL A 27 5.11 5.07 -0.72
N ARG A 28 4.99 6.12 0.07
CA ARG A 28 5.94 7.24 0.10
C ARG A 28 6.79 7.13 1.34
N ILE A 29 8.09 6.94 1.15
CA ILE A 29 9.03 6.70 2.24
C ILE A 29 10.09 7.80 2.24
N LYS A 30 10.25 8.44 3.39
CA LYS A 30 11.22 9.51 3.59
C LYS A 30 12.49 8.97 4.24
N ASN A 31 13.64 9.43 3.76
CA ASN A 31 14.91 9.21 4.46
C ASN A 31 15.02 10.23 5.58
N THR A 32 14.96 9.76 6.83
CA THR A 32 15.07 10.62 8.03
C THR A 32 16.47 10.59 8.62
N TRP A 33 17.41 9.91 7.98
CA TRP A 33 18.79 9.81 8.44
C TRP A 33 19.61 10.98 7.87
N SER A 34 20.83 11.15 8.36
CA SER A 34 21.71 12.26 8.00
C SER A 34 22.54 12.01 6.75
N THR A 35 22.53 10.77 6.23
CA THR A 35 23.25 10.40 5.01
C THR A 35 22.31 9.64 4.09
N ASN A 36 22.76 9.31 2.87
CA ASN A 36 21.98 8.50 1.95
C ASN A 36 21.66 7.15 2.57
N VAL A 37 20.45 6.65 2.33
CA VAL A 37 20.00 5.35 2.82
C VAL A 37 19.48 4.53 1.64
N HIS A 38 19.90 3.27 1.56
CA HIS A 38 19.35 2.33 0.60
C HIS A 38 18.08 1.73 1.18
N ILE A 39 16.95 2.13 0.62
CA ILE A 39 15.63 1.82 1.17
C ILE A 39 14.95 0.76 0.31
N TYR A 40 14.32 -0.21 0.96
CA TYR A 40 13.49 -1.24 0.32
C TYR A 40 12.06 -1.10 0.84
N CYS A 41 11.10 -1.46 -0.02
CA CYS A 41 9.69 -1.40 0.34
C CYS A 41 9.03 -2.76 0.12
N VAL A 42 8.17 -3.15 1.06
CA VAL A 42 7.33 -4.34 0.93
C VAL A 42 5.90 -3.93 1.21
N GLY A 43 4.98 -4.33 0.33
CA GLY A 43 3.56 -4.13 0.54
C GLY A 43 2.84 -5.47 0.59
N VAL A 44 2.03 -5.68 1.63
CA VAL A 44 1.33 -6.94 1.86
C VAL A 44 -0.15 -6.66 2.05
N LEU A 45 -0.98 -7.45 1.38
CA LEU A 45 -2.43 -7.36 1.49
C LEU A 45 -2.89 -8.34 2.57
N ASP A 46 -3.52 -7.84 3.63
CA ASP A 46 -4.05 -8.63 4.75
C ASP A 46 -3.04 -9.60 5.35
N SER A 47 -1.76 -9.24 5.32
CA SER A 47 -0.65 -10.08 5.83
C SER A 47 -0.49 -11.40 5.09
N GLN A 48 -1.04 -11.53 3.89
CA GLN A 48 -1.03 -12.78 3.13
C GLN A 48 -0.36 -12.66 1.77
N THR A 49 -0.71 -11.64 1.00
CA THR A 49 -0.28 -11.51 -0.39
C THR A 49 0.63 -10.32 -0.55
N ARG A 50 1.87 -10.59 -0.93
CA ARG A 50 2.82 -9.51 -1.22
C ARG A 50 2.54 -8.96 -2.62
N PHE A 51 2.31 -7.66 -2.73
CA PHE A 51 2.05 -7.01 -4.01
C PHE A 51 3.06 -5.89 -4.32
N ILE A 52 3.87 -5.48 -3.34
CA ILE A 52 5.06 -4.67 -3.55
C ILE A 52 6.23 -5.53 -3.08
N ASP A 53 7.10 -5.95 -4.00
CA ASP A 53 8.02 -7.04 -3.75
C ASP A 53 9.47 -6.57 -3.82
N TRP A 54 9.88 -5.88 -2.78
CA TRP A 54 11.26 -5.47 -2.53
C TRP A 54 11.86 -4.51 -3.57
N PRO A 55 11.10 -3.57 -4.17
CA PRO A 55 11.75 -2.51 -4.92
C PRO A 55 12.64 -1.69 -3.98
N ASP A 56 13.68 -1.11 -4.53
CA ASP A 56 14.68 -0.39 -3.75
C ASP A 56 15.14 0.88 -4.44
N ALA A 57 15.71 1.78 -3.64
CA ALA A 57 16.29 3.02 -4.15
C ALA A 57 17.23 3.61 -3.11
N TRP A 58 18.25 4.30 -3.59
CA TRP A 58 19.07 5.16 -2.75
C TRP A 58 18.37 6.50 -2.60
N VAL A 59 18.18 6.94 -1.36
CA VAL A 59 17.41 8.15 -1.07
C VAL A 59 18.28 9.10 -0.26
N SER A 60 18.37 10.34 -0.73
CA SER A 60 19.14 11.39 -0.06
C SER A 60 18.44 11.84 1.22
N PRO A 61 19.20 12.40 2.19
CA PRO A 61 18.60 12.87 3.45
C PRO A 61 17.44 13.84 3.21
N GLY A 62 16.32 13.58 3.89
CA GLY A 62 15.14 14.42 3.81
C GLY A 62 14.29 14.22 2.57
N GLN A 63 14.72 13.42 1.61
CA GLN A 63 13.98 13.19 0.38
C GLN A 63 12.96 12.06 0.57
N ILE A 64 11.92 12.07 -0.27
CA ILE A 64 10.86 11.07 -0.25
C ILE A 64 10.96 10.29 -1.56
N GLN A 65 10.93 8.96 -1.43
CA GLN A 65 10.91 8.04 -2.57
C GLN A 65 9.55 7.35 -2.60
N SER A 66 8.95 7.29 -3.78
CA SER A 66 7.70 6.57 -3.98
C SER A 66 7.99 5.17 -4.51
N PHE A 67 7.24 4.20 -3.98
CA PHE A 67 7.27 2.80 -4.43
C PHE A 67 5.85 2.41 -4.82
N TYR A 68 5.70 1.65 -5.89
CA TYR A 68 4.40 1.39 -6.50
C TYR A 68 4.09 -0.09 -6.56
N GLY A 69 2.82 -0.41 -6.46
CA GLY A 69 2.31 -1.75 -6.70
C GLY A 69 0.82 -1.70 -6.95
N SER A 70 0.24 -2.84 -7.25
CA SER A 70 -1.21 -2.93 -7.48
C SER A 70 -1.69 -4.32 -7.13
N PHE A 71 -3.00 -4.41 -6.89
CA PHE A 71 -3.65 -5.69 -6.64
C PHE A 71 -5.09 -5.64 -7.14
N ALA A 72 -5.67 -6.81 -7.41
CA ALA A 72 -7.09 -6.90 -7.73
C ALA A 72 -7.89 -6.91 -6.43
N MET A 73 -8.89 -6.05 -6.33
CA MET A 73 -9.69 -5.93 -5.11
C MET A 73 -10.48 -7.23 -4.88
N PRO A 74 -10.31 -7.88 -3.71
CA PRO A 74 -11.12 -9.05 -3.39
C PRO A 74 -12.55 -8.64 -3.01
N SER A 75 -13.41 -9.64 -2.77
CA SER A 75 -14.80 -9.36 -2.42
C SER A 75 -14.98 -9.11 -0.93
N GLN A 76 -14.06 -8.39 -0.32
CA GLN A 76 -14.08 -8.02 1.09
C GLN A 76 -13.21 -6.81 1.33
N ASN A 77 -13.39 -6.16 2.47
CA ASN A 77 -12.50 -5.09 2.92
C ASN A 77 -11.10 -5.66 3.10
N VAL A 78 -10.09 -4.83 2.83
CA VAL A 78 -8.69 -5.25 2.95
C VAL A 78 -7.89 -4.22 3.73
N ILE A 79 -6.75 -4.66 4.25
CA ILE A 79 -5.77 -3.79 4.90
C ILE A 79 -4.47 -3.88 4.09
N ILE A 80 -3.99 -2.73 3.64
CA ILE A 80 -2.65 -2.62 3.04
C ILE A 80 -1.67 -2.42 4.19
N ASN A 81 -0.66 -3.28 4.27
CA ASN A 81 0.43 -3.12 5.22
C ASN A 81 1.70 -2.81 4.44
N ALA A 82 2.30 -1.67 4.71
CA ALA A 82 3.55 -1.26 4.08
C ALA A 82 4.68 -1.33 5.09
N TYR A 83 5.82 -1.82 4.64
CA TYR A 83 7.02 -1.97 5.47
C TYR A 83 8.19 -1.33 4.77
N SER A 84 9.01 -0.59 5.50
CA SER A 84 10.27 -0.08 5.00
C SER A 84 11.43 -0.86 5.63
N TYR A 85 12.47 -1.07 4.83
CA TYR A 85 13.70 -1.72 5.23
C TYR A 85 14.87 -0.86 4.78
N TYR A 86 15.99 -0.96 5.46
CA TYR A 86 17.21 -0.27 5.07
C TYR A 86 18.37 -1.25 5.04
N GLU A 87 19.34 -0.95 4.20
CA GLU A 87 20.58 -1.73 4.15
C GLU A 87 21.61 -1.09 5.08
N ALA A 88 22.10 -1.87 6.04
CA ALA A 88 23.08 -1.41 7.02
C ALA A 88 24.50 -1.55 6.46
N VAL A 89 25.47 -1.00 7.20
CA VAL A 89 26.89 -1.04 6.80
C VAL A 89 27.44 -2.46 6.70
N ASP A 90 26.81 -3.41 7.38
CA ASP A 90 27.18 -4.83 7.29
C ASP A 90 26.65 -5.52 6.03
N GLY A 91 25.89 -4.79 5.20
CA GLY A 91 25.28 -5.32 3.98
C GLY A 91 23.99 -6.07 4.20
N LEU A 92 23.51 -6.15 5.44
CA LEU A 92 22.25 -6.82 5.75
C LEU A 92 21.10 -5.82 5.71
N ILE A 93 19.92 -6.34 5.49
CA ILE A 93 18.69 -5.54 5.34
C ILE A 93 17.84 -5.73 6.59
N TYR A 94 17.45 -4.61 7.21
CA TYR A 94 16.70 -4.63 8.47
C TYR A 94 15.37 -3.89 8.31
N PHE A 95 14.35 -4.43 8.97
CA PHE A 95 13.06 -3.76 9.10
C PHE A 95 13.22 -2.44 9.87
N ASP A 96 12.46 -1.41 9.44
CA ASP A 96 12.57 -0.09 10.06
C ASP A 96 11.22 0.50 10.44
N ASP A 97 10.28 0.65 9.49
CA ASP A 97 8.98 1.29 9.76
C ASP A 97 7.84 0.53 9.14
N GLN A 98 6.65 0.75 9.67
CA GLN A 98 5.42 0.12 9.19
C GLN A 98 4.28 1.12 9.21
N LYS A 99 3.39 1.01 8.21
CA LYS A 99 2.16 1.79 8.17
C LYS A 99 1.07 0.96 7.49
N SER A 100 -0.17 1.20 7.87
CA SER A 100 -1.31 0.46 7.31
C SER A 100 -2.36 1.42 6.79
N LYS A 101 -3.13 0.98 5.78
CA LYS A 101 -4.27 1.71 5.25
C LYS A 101 -5.35 0.72 4.87
N ALA A 102 -6.59 1.01 5.30
CA ALA A 102 -7.74 0.19 4.94
C ALA A 102 -8.30 0.62 3.58
N VAL A 103 -8.74 -0.35 2.79
CA VAL A 103 -9.52 -0.11 1.56
C VAL A 103 -10.83 -0.87 1.72
N GLY A 104 -11.95 -0.13 1.73
CA GLY A 104 -13.25 -0.71 1.88
C GLY A 104 -13.80 -1.26 0.58
N LEU A 105 -14.60 -2.30 0.65
CA LEU A 105 -15.29 -2.85 -0.50
C LEU A 105 -16.48 -1.96 -0.85
N THR A 106 -16.55 -1.53 -2.11
CA THR A 106 -17.74 -0.86 -2.63
C THR A 106 -18.70 -1.93 -3.13
N GLU A 107 -19.90 -1.98 -2.54
CA GLU A 107 -20.90 -2.94 -3.00
C GLU A 107 -21.58 -2.43 -4.24
N LEU A 108 -21.68 -3.29 -5.25
CA LEU A 108 -22.48 -3.01 -6.43
C LEU A 108 -23.90 -3.49 -6.14
N ARG A 109 -24.85 -2.52 -6.12
CA ARG A 109 -26.22 -2.88 -5.91
C ARG A 109 -26.87 -3.13 -7.23
N SER A 110 -27.54 -4.00 -7.29
CA SER A 110 -28.14 -4.32 -8.55
C SER A 110 -29.58 -3.97 -8.54
N ASP A 111 -28.88 -3.42 -7.32
CA ASP A 111 -29.33 -2.88 -7.05
C ASP A 111 -29.89 -2.42 -7.23
N VAL A 112 -30.03 -3.03 -7.16
CA VAL A 112 -30.15 -2.39 -7.53
C VAL A 112 -30.40 -2.47 -7.70
N SER A 113 -30.77 -3.18 -7.42
CA SER A 113 -30.91 -2.93 -7.78
C SER A 113 -31.00 -3.09 -8.08
N GLN A 114 -31.19 -3.56 -7.80
CA GLN A 114 -31.27 -3.35 -8.25
C GLN A 114 -31.28 -3.36 -8.90
N PHE A 115 -31.44 -3.57 -8.84
CA PHE A 115 -31.59 -3.11 -9.46
C PHE A 115 -31.93 -3.43 -9.74
N GLN A 116 -32.41 -3.68 -9.72
CA GLN A 116 -32.74 -3.36 -10.10
C GLN A 116 -32.78 -3.46 -10.39
N ILE A 117 -33.33 -3.83 -10.12
CA ILE A 117 -33.51 -3.51 -10.63
C ILE A 117 -33.84 -3.64 -10.72
N VAL A 118 -34.25 -4.11 -10.43
CA VAL A 118 -34.64 -3.54 -10.79
C VAL A 118 -34.77 -3.59 -11.04
N ASP A 119 -35.30 -3.96 -10.87
CA ASP A 119 -35.47 -3.39 -11.43
C ASP A 119 -35.38 -3.76 -11.64
N TYR A 120 -35.47 -3.70 -11.55
CA TYR A 120 -35.45 -3.27 -11.83
C TYR A 120 -35.70 -3.64 -11.94
N VAL A 121 -36.54 -4.54 -11.89
CA VAL A 121 -36.61 -4.13 -12.41
C VAL A 121 -36.75 -4.03 -12.54
N LYS A 122 -36.93 -4.06 -12.38
CA LYS A 122 -37.06 -3.44 -12.79
C LYS A 122 -37.14 -3.25 -13.09
N VAL A 123 -38.03 -4.07 -12.81
CA VAL A 123 -37.99 -3.24 -13.37
C VAL A 123 -37.75 -3.05 -13.49
#